data_2013326a760251c81f4b1c98a9e3bff1
#
_entry.id   2013326a760251c81f4b1c98a9e3bff1
#
_cell.length_a   1.000
_cell.length_b   1.000
_cell.length_c   1.000
_cell.angle_alpha   90.00
_cell.angle_beta   90.00
_cell.angle_gamma   90.00
#
_symmetry.space_group_name_H-M   'P 1'
#
loop_
_entity.id
_entity.type
_entity.pdbx_description
1 polymer ?
#
loop_
_entity_poly.entity_id
_entity_poly.type
_entity_poly.pdbx_seq_one_letter_code
_entity_poly.pdbx_strand_id
1 'polypeptide(L)'
;MKRPLGYDVDDNASRFSNYFHVLRELVHFTNGWMPLEPGFQRKYALGDHVHDDARGLSKIKRRLYELRTPSDYPGAPCDELAALLERANAATSSAEYVDIAYGELKPALSAAIRIHLDTLDPIVDEPSLRLLTQLLHRQERHTVELGGRVSSPGPALPFEDLGALPIQLRAVRELKIMPPLEQPARDDYVEVTEEGDTYLTDDLYVNGDENHVPTDPEEQKHFFHGLMDAELCAAELMARNSHEHPEMPWDFHVDMARQCWDEIRHAEVHDRLMTTELGCRWGEFPVGFGYFKSVYRLDLLSRLVLFNGTSEQKAMWRHSHRRKVLVELGQPTIARVFDYLLADEVPHVHNGVRWGSHLLGGDEKAYREKVRELRQGLDPTGQPV
;
A
#
# COMPACT_ATOMS: atom_id res chain seq x y z
N MET A 1 12.13 -46.43 -8.27
CA MET A 1 12.27 -45.80 -6.96
C MET A 1 10.97 -45.09 -6.65
N LYS A 2 10.31 -45.37 -5.51
CA LYS A 2 9.20 -44.53 -5.04
C LYS A 2 9.80 -43.15 -4.72
N ARG A 3 9.31 -42.08 -5.36
CA ARG A 3 9.66 -40.71 -4.99
C ARG A 3 9.31 -40.53 -3.52
N PRO A 4 10.19 -39.91 -2.70
CA PRO A 4 9.78 -39.53 -1.35
C PRO A 4 8.55 -38.61 -1.46
N LEU A 5 7.65 -38.63 -0.47
CA LEU A 5 6.41 -37.83 -0.45
C LEU A 5 6.64 -36.31 -0.19
N GLY A 6 7.83 -35.82 -0.40
CA GLY A 6 8.19 -34.44 -0.13
C GLY A 6 8.53 -34.19 1.33
N TYR A 7 8.35 -32.95 1.79
CA TYR A 7 8.50 -32.59 3.20
C TYR A 7 7.33 -33.15 4.02
N ASP A 8 7.60 -33.45 5.29
CA ASP A 8 6.51 -33.68 6.23
C ASP A 8 5.80 -32.35 6.60
N VAL A 9 4.74 -32.45 7.40
CA VAL A 9 3.89 -31.28 7.73
C VAL A 9 4.67 -30.25 8.55
N ASP A 10 5.54 -30.68 9.46
CA ASP A 10 6.28 -29.80 10.37
C ASP A 10 7.41 -29.07 9.61
N ASP A 11 8.15 -29.79 8.76
CA ASP A 11 9.16 -29.20 7.87
C ASP A 11 8.53 -28.15 6.93
N ASN A 12 7.39 -28.50 6.35
CA ASN A 12 6.64 -27.63 5.45
C ASN A 12 6.15 -26.36 6.19
N ALA A 13 5.56 -26.53 7.37
CA ALA A 13 5.10 -25.42 8.20
C ALA A 13 6.26 -24.48 8.63
N SER A 14 7.42 -25.03 8.98
CA SER A 14 8.61 -24.26 9.33
C SER A 14 9.04 -23.36 8.18
N ARG A 15 9.07 -23.88 6.94
CA ARG A 15 9.41 -23.11 5.73
C ARG A 15 8.41 -21.99 5.49
N PHE A 16 7.11 -22.26 5.58
CA PHE A 16 6.07 -21.25 5.44
C PHE A 16 6.17 -20.18 6.54
N SER A 17 6.51 -20.53 7.77
CA SER A 17 6.73 -19.57 8.86
C SER A 17 7.86 -18.61 8.54
N ASN A 18 8.93 -19.08 7.91
CA ASN A 18 10.05 -18.26 7.47
C ASN A 18 9.65 -17.31 6.32
N TYR A 19 8.90 -17.79 5.33
CA TYR A 19 8.37 -16.93 4.26
C TYR A 19 7.39 -15.88 4.83
N PHE A 20 6.56 -16.28 5.78
CA PHE A 20 5.68 -15.36 6.51
C PHE A 20 6.47 -14.22 7.16
N HIS A 21 7.54 -14.57 7.88
CA HIS A 21 8.38 -13.59 8.55
C HIS A 21 9.02 -12.60 7.56
N VAL A 22 9.66 -13.09 6.50
CA VAL A 22 10.32 -12.24 5.49
C VAL A 22 9.31 -11.31 4.81
N LEU A 23 8.16 -11.83 4.37
CA LEU A 23 7.15 -11.02 3.71
C LEU A 23 6.52 -9.97 4.64
N ARG A 24 6.33 -10.31 5.92
CA ARG A 24 5.82 -9.36 6.89
C ARG A 24 6.78 -8.16 7.06
N GLU A 25 8.07 -8.44 7.22
CA GLU A 25 9.08 -7.39 7.32
C GLU A 25 9.14 -6.55 6.02
N LEU A 26 9.10 -7.19 4.85
CA LEU A 26 9.04 -6.48 3.57
C LEU A 26 7.84 -5.56 3.44
N VAL A 27 6.64 -6.00 3.86
CA VAL A 27 5.43 -5.16 3.87
C VAL A 27 5.63 -3.93 4.76
N HIS A 28 6.15 -4.11 5.98
CA HIS A 28 6.40 -2.98 6.88
C HIS A 28 7.45 -2.01 6.33
N PHE A 29 8.56 -2.51 5.80
CA PHE A 29 9.62 -1.66 5.25
C PHE A 29 9.15 -0.93 4.00
N THR A 30 8.48 -1.62 3.07
CA THR A 30 8.00 -1.01 1.83
C THR A 30 6.96 0.08 2.13
N ASN A 31 6.05 -0.14 3.09
CA ASN A 31 5.10 0.87 3.54
C ASN A 31 5.79 2.12 4.13
N GLY A 32 6.94 1.95 4.77
CA GLY A 32 7.74 3.09 5.27
C GLY A 32 8.47 3.84 4.15
N TRP A 33 8.97 3.14 3.15
CA TRP A 33 9.76 3.75 2.07
C TRP A 33 8.94 4.27 0.90
N MET A 34 7.75 3.71 0.63
CA MET A 34 6.90 4.15 -0.50
C MET A 34 6.56 5.65 -0.42
N PRO A 35 6.17 6.22 0.72
CA PRO A 35 5.94 7.66 0.82
C PRO A 35 7.19 8.51 0.53
N LEU A 36 8.39 7.98 0.81
CA LEU A 36 9.67 8.66 0.67
C LEU A 36 10.31 8.50 -0.72
N GLU A 37 9.71 7.71 -1.61
CA GLU A 37 10.19 7.51 -2.97
C GLU A 37 9.73 8.66 -3.88
N PRO A 38 10.65 9.46 -4.47
CA PRO A 38 10.26 10.60 -5.27
C PRO A 38 9.81 10.22 -6.69
N GLY A 39 10.35 9.16 -7.25
CA GLY A 39 10.07 8.73 -8.63
C GLY A 39 8.74 7.99 -8.75
N PHE A 40 7.80 8.50 -9.55
CA PHE A 40 6.45 7.94 -9.69
C PHE A 40 6.42 6.46 -10.07
N GLN A 41 7.20 6.04 -11.07
CA GLN A 41 7.20 4.66 -11.53
C GLN A 41 7.63 3.68 -10.44
N ARG A 42 8.61 4.06 -9.62
CA ARG A 42 9.02 3.25 -8.47
C ARG A 42 7.98 3.30 -7.34
N LYS A 43 7.39 4.46 -7.09
CA LYS A 43 6.32 4.62 -6.10
C LYS A 43 5.12 3.75 -6.45
N TYR A 44 4.69 3.75 -7.71
CA TYR A 44 3.60 2.89 -8.21
C TYR A 44 3.93 1.41 -8.04
N ALA A 45 5.14 0.99 -8.44
CA ALA A 45 5.58 -0.38 -8.26
C ALA A 45 5.63 -0.79 -6.77
N LEU A 46 6.13 0.07 -5.88
CA LEU A 46 6.16 -0.21 -4.45
C LEU A 46 4.75 -0.42 -3.86
N GLY A 47 3.77 0.40 -4.25
CA GLY A 47 2.37 0.25 -3.81
C GLY A 47 1.72 -1.05 -4.31
N ASP A 48 1.93 -1.42 -5.59
CA ASP A 48 1.47 -2.70 -6.14
C ASP A 48 2.13 -3.89 -5.42
N HIS A 49 3.44 -3.82 -5.19
CA HIS A 49 4.19 -4.89 -4.55
C HIS A 49 3.79 -5.10 -3.08
N VAL A 50 3.52 -4.03 -2.33
CA VAL A 50 3.01 -4.13 -0.96
C VAL A 50 1.68 -4.87 -0.92
N HIS A 51 0.76 -4.55 -1.83
CA HIS A 51 -0.53 -5.24 -1.92
C HIS A 51 -0.36 -6.73 -2.25
N ASP A 52 0.49 -7.06 -3.22
CA ASP A 52 0.75 -8.45 -3.58
C ASP A 52 1.41 -9.24 -2.44
N ASP A 53 2.37 -8.66 -1.73
CA ASP A 53 3.05 -9.28 -0.60
C ASP A 53 2.10 -9.46 0.59
N ALA A 54 1.28 -8.46 0.93
CA ALA A 54 0.29 -8.55 1.99
C ALA A 54 -0.78 -9.64 1.72
N ARG A 55 -1.25 -9.75 0.47
CA ARG A 55 -2.16 -10.83 0.04
C ARG A 55 -1.48 -12.19 0.05
N GLY A 56 -0.23 -12.26 -0.37
CA GLY A 56 0.58 -13.49 -0.34
C GLY A 56 0.71 -14.01 1.08
N LEU A 57 1.01 -13.11 2.00
CA LEU A 57 1.15 -13.40 3.42
C LEU A 57 -0.16 -13.89 4.06
N SER A 58 -1.30 -13.30 3.71
CA SER A 58 -2.61 -13.79 4.18
C SER A 58 -2.88 -15.23 3.73
N LYS A 59 -2.48 -15.61 2.52
CA LYS A 59 -2.60 -16.99 2.03
C LYS A 59 -1.64 -17.94 2.77
N ILE A 60 -0.42 -17.48 3.07
CA ILE A 60 0.54 -18.23 3.90
C ILE A 60 -0.02 -18.43 5.31
N LYS A 61 -0.58 -17.40 5.94
CA LYS A 61 -1.22 -17.48 7.25
C LYS A 61 -2.31 -18.55 7.28
N ARG A 62 -3.16 -18.57 6.26
CA ARG A 62 -4.17 -19.61 6.12
C ARG A 62 -3.55 -21.00 5.96
N ARG A 63 -2.49 -21.13 5.13
CA ARG A 63 -1.81 -22.42 4.93
C ARG A 63 -1.14 -22.93 6.21
N LEU A 64 -0.52 -22.05 6.99
CA LEU A 64 0.03 -22.39 8.32
C LEU A 64 -1.03 -22.95 9.26
N TYR A 65 -2.23 -22.34 9.28
CA TYR A 65 -3.35 -22.88 10.05
C TYR A 65 -3.74 -24.30 9.59
N GLU A 66 -3.80 -24.54 8.28
CA GLU A 66 -4.09 -25.87 7.71
C GLU A 66 -2.99 -26.90 8.05
N LEU A 67 -1.73 -26.45 8.14
CA LEU A 67 -0.57 -27.23 8.58
C LEU A 67 -0.46 -27.34 10.12
N ARG A 68 -1.47 -26.93 10.86
CA ARG A 68 -1.58 -27.02 12.33
C ARG A 68 -0.51 -26.22 13.07
N THR A 69 0.00 -25.16 12.47
CA THR A 69 1.04 -24.30 13.05
C THR A 69 0.46 -22.91 13.31
N PRO A 70 0.70 -22.32 14.50
CA PRO A 70 0.32 -20.93 14.75
C PRO A 70 0.99 -19.98 13.76
N SER A 71 0.22 -19.01 13.25
CA SER A 71 0.68 -18.08 12.22
C SER A 71 1.44 -16.86 12.76
N ASP A 72 1.58 -16.72 14.07
CA ASP A 72 2.12 -15.51 14.71
C ASP A 72 3.52 -15.75 15.27
N TYR A 73 4.37 -16.46 14.55
CA TYR A 73 5.74 -16.70 14.96
C TYR A 73 6.62 -15.47 14.65
N PRO A 74 7.09 -14.74 15.68
CA PRO A 74 8.09 -13.70 15.48
C PRO A 74 9.49 -14.32 15.51
N GLY A 75 10.21 -14.34 14.40
CA GLY A 75 11.58 -14.77 14.48
C GLY A 75 12.26 -14.90 13.13
N ALA A 76 13.47 -14.32 13.01
CA ALA A 76 14.33 -14.62 11.89
C ALA A 76 14.90 -16.03 12.09
N PRO A 77 14.87 -16.87 11.07
CA PRO A 77 15.26 -18.27 11.18
C PRO A 77 16.77 -18.48 11.30
N CYS A 78 17.59 -17.53 10.85
CA CYS A 78 19.04 -17.58 10.97
C CYS A 78 19.64 -16.18 11.10
N ASP A 79 20.93 -16.11 11.53
CA ASP A 79 21.60 -14.84 11.79
C ASP A 79 21.85 -14.05 10.48
N GLU A 80 22.12 -14.71 9.38
CA GLU A 80 22.34 -14.10 8.08
C GLU A 80 21.05 -13.40 7.56
N LEU A 81 19.90 -14.06 7.67
CA LEU A 81 18.61 -13.43 7.34
C LEU A 81 18.28 -12.28 8.27
N ALA A 82 18.51 -12.46 9.58
CA ALA A 82 18.31 -11.39 10.57
C ALA A 82 19.20 -10.17 10.23
N ALA A 83 20.46 -10.37 9.88
CA ALA A 83 21.37 -9.30 9.49
C ALA A 83 20.93 -8.60 8.20
N LEU A 84 20.42 -9.34 7.21
CA LEU A 84 19.93 -8.76 5.96
C LEU A 84 18.66 -7.94 6.16
N LEU A 85 17.72 -8.43 6.99
CA LEU A 85 16.52 -7.68 7.39
C LEU A 85 16.89 -6.43 8.19
N GLU A 86 17.94 -6.51 9.06
CA GLU A 86 18.47 -5.35 9.78
C GLU A 86 19.02 -4.29 8.82
N ARG A 87 19.77 -4.69 7.81
CA ARG A 87 20.26 -3.76 6.78
C ARG A 87 19.10 -3.06 6.07
N ALA A 88 18.04 -3.80 5.69
CA ALA A 88 16.86 -3.24 5.06
C ALA A 88 16.11 -2.24 5.97
N ASN A 89 15.98 -2.58 7.27
CA ASN A 89 15.39 -1.70 8.28
C ASN A 89 16.22 -0.43 8.53
N ALA A 90 17.55 -0.54 8.46
CA ALA A 90 18.49 0.53 8.73
C ALA A 90 18.78 1.40 7.49
N ALA A 91 18.21 1.08 6.32
CA ALA A 91 18.41 1.85 5.10
C ALA A 91 18.19 3.35 5.33
N THR A 92 18.94 4.18 4.63
CA THR A 92 18.97 5.64 4.79
C THR A 92 18.27 6.38 3.64
N SER A 93 17.94 5.64 2.56
CA SER A 93 17.22 6.14 1.39
C SER A 93 16.34 5.05 0.78
N SER A 94 15.31 5.46 0.02
CA SER A 94 14.47 4.54 -0.74
C SER A 94 15.28 3.74 -1.77
N ALA A 95 16.29 4.34 -2.38
CA ALA A 95 17.19 3.68 -3.32
C ALA A 95 17.99 2.55 -2.64
N GLU A 96 18.59 2.82 -1.48
CA GLU A 96 19.30 1.81 -0.70
C GLU A 96 18.37 0.68 -0.24
N TYR A 97 17.16 1.03 0.20
CA TYR A 97 16.14 0.04 0.53
C TYR A 97 15.80 -0.85 -0.67
N VAL A 98 15.55 -0.27 -1.83
CA VAL A 98 15.23 -0.99 -3.07
C VAL A 98 16.39 -1.93 -3.45
N ASP A 99 17.65 -1.48 -3.38
CA ASP A 99 18.80 -2.31 -3.67
C ASP A 99 18.86 -3.55 -2.75
N ILE A 100 18.59 -3.39 -1.45
CA ILE A 100 18.58 -4.51 -0.51
C ILE A 100 17.36 -5.41 -0.69
N ALA A 101 16.18 -4.83 -0.73
CA ALA A 101 14.92 -5.58 -0.78
C ALA A 101 14.75 -6.33 -2.11
N TYR A 102 15.03 -5.66 -3.23
CA TYR A 102 14.80 -6.19 -4.57
C TYR A 102 16.06 -6.79 -5.21
N GLY A 103 17.25 -6.40 -4.76
CA GLY A 103 18.52 -6.96 -5.19
C GLY A 103 18.98 -8.18 -4.39
N GLU A 104 18.55 -8.32 -3.12
CA GLU A 104 19.01 -9.39 -2.23
C GLU A 104 17.87 -10.22 -1.63
N LEU A 105 16.91 -9.58 -0.90
CA LEU A 105 15.87 -10.31 -0.14
C LEU A 105 14.87 -11.06 -1.02
N LYS A 106 14.26 -10.39 -2.00
CA LYS A 106 13.28 -11.02 -2.90
C LYS A 106 13.90 -12.08 -3.81
N PRO A 107 15.11 -11.91 -4.38
CA PRO A 107 15.82 -12.97 -5.08
C PRO A 107 16.11 -14.19 -4.20
N ALA A 108 16.57 -13.98 -2.96
CA ALA A 108 16.83 -15.06 -2.01
C ALA A 108 15.52 -15.80 -1.64
N LEU A 109 14.43 -15.09 -1.38
CA LEU A 109 13.11 -15.68 -1.14
C LEU A 109 12.65 -16.51 -2.35
N SER A 110 12.83 -15.99 -3.56
CA SER A 110 12.49 -16.70 -4.80
C SER A 110 13.30 -18.00 -4.96
N ALA A 111 14.59 -17.97 -4.64
CA ALA A 111 15.46 -19.15 -4.67
C ALA A 111 14.96 -20.21 -3.67
N ALA A 112 14.67 -19.82 -2.44
CA ALA A 112 14.13 -20.71 -1.41
C ALA A 112 12.80 -21.34 -1.82
N ILE A 113 11.90 -20.56 -2.40
CA ILE A 113 10.60 -21.05 -2.88
C ILE A 113 10.79 -22.04 -4.03
N ARG A 114 11.73 -21.84 -4.94
CA ARG A 114 12.03 -22.82 -6.02
C ARG A 114 12.48 -24.15 -5.45
N ILE A 115 13.43 -24.15 -4.50
CA ILE A 115 13.92 -25.36 -3.83
C ILE A 115 12.74 -26.09 -3.13
N HIS A 116 11.88 -25.32 -2.47
CA HIS A 116 10.71 -25.89 -1.82
C HIS A 116 9.76 -26.55 -2.84
N LEU A 117 9.45 -25.87 -3.94
CA LEU A 117 8.60 -26.40 -5.02
C LEU A 117 9.16 -27.68 -5.65
N ASP A 118 10.49 -27.76 -5.85
CA ASP A 118 11.16 -28.95 -6.42
C ASP A 118 11.05 -30.17 -5.50
N THR A 119 10.82 -29.97 -4.19
CA THR A 119 10.74 -31.01 -3.19
C THR A 119 9.31 -31.48 -2.94
N LEU A 120 8.29 -30.64 -3.19
CA LEU A 120 6.90 -30.96 -2.91
C LEU A 120 6.36 -32.12 -3.74
N ASP A 121 5.56 -32.96 -3.10
CA ASP A 121 4.74 -33.94 -3.82
C ASP A 121 3.48 -33.26 -4.39
N PRO A 122 3.25 -33.35 -5.70
CA PRO A 122 2.18 -32.62 -6.37
C PRO A 122 0.76 -33.12 -6.05
N ILE A 123 0.60 -34.24 -5.35
CA ILE A 123 -0.70 -34.79 -4.94
C ILE A 123 -0.90 -34.60 -3.44
N VAL A 124 0.12 -34.93 -2.64
CA VAL A 124 0.02 -34.90 -1.16
C VAL A 124 -0.04 -33.46 -0.67
N ASP A 125 0.73 -32.55 -1.28
CA ASP A 125 0.80 -31.15 -0.89
C ASP A 125 0.50 -30.17 -2.05
N GLU A 126 -0.50 -30.49 -2.85
CA GLU A 126 -0.99 -29.63 -3.93
C GLU A 126 -1.36 -28.21 -3.45
N PRO A 127 -1.98 -27.99 -2.27
CA PRO A 127 -2.29 -26.65 -1.82
C PRO A 127 -1.04 -25.77 -1.61
N SER A 128 0.05 -26.32 -1.06
CA SER A 128 1.33 -25.60 -0.93
C SER A 128 1.98 -25.33 -2.28
N LEU A 129 1.97 -26.32 -3.18
CA LEU A 129 2.51 -26.18 -4.53
C LEU A 129 1.84 -25.03 -5.29
N ARG A 130 0.51 -24.97 -5.27
CA ARG A 130 -0.27 -23.90 -5.91
C ARG A 130 0.02 -22.54 -5.32
N LEU A 131 0.05 -22.45 -3.99
CA LEU A 131 0.35 -21.19 -3.29
C LEU A 131 1.76 -20.68 -3.63
N LEU A 132 2.77 -21.54 -3.50
CA LEU A 132 4.16 -21.18 -3.73
C LEU A 132 4.45 -20.82 -5.19
N THR A 133 3.80 -21.51 -6.14
CA THR A 133 3.91 -21.16 -7.57
C THR A 133 3.43 -19.73 -7.83
N GLN A 134 2.29 -19.33 -7.25
CA GLN A 134 1.78 -17.96 -7.38
C GLN A 134 2.69 -16.95 -6.70
N LEU A 135 3.20 -17.30 -5.51
CA LEU A 135 4.10 -16.42 -4.75
C LEU A 135 5.41 -16.20 -5.50
N LEU A 136 6.03 -17.29 -6.01
CA LEU A 136 7.27 -17.21 -6.80
C LEU A 136 7.11 -16.28 -7.99
N HIS A 137 6.07 -16.47 -8.78
CA HIS A 137 5.80 -15.63 -9.96
C HIS A 137 5.75 -14.14 -9.61
N ARG A 138 5.10 -13.78 -8.50
CA ARG A 138 5.03 -12.40 -8.02
C ARG A 138 6.39 -11.87 -7.58
N GLN A 139 7.12 -12.63 -6.76
CA GLN A 139 8.43 -12.19 -6.28
C GLN A 139 9.43 -12.00 -7.43
N GLU A 140 9.37 -12.85 -8.46
CA GLU A 140 10.19 -12.71 -9.66
C GLU A 140 9.81 -11.48 -10.48
N ARG A 141 8.49 -11.20 -10.65
CA ARG A 141 8.00 -9.99 -11.30
C ARG A 141 8.49 -8.74 -10.56
N HIS A 142 8.32 -8.67 -9.26
CA HIS A 142 8.77 -7.54 -8.42
C HIS A 142 10.28 -7.30 -8.56
N THR A 143 11.07 -8.39 -8.56
CA THR A 143 12.52 -8.30 -8.71
C THR A 143 12.91 -7.74 -10.08
N VAL A 144 12.23 -8.14 -11.16
CA VAL A 144 12.49 -7.62 -12.50
C VAL A 144 12.10 -6.14 -12.62
N GLU A 145 10.96 -5.75 -12.04
CA GLU A 145 10.45 -4.38 -12.15
C GLU A 145 11.32 -3.36 -11.41
N LEU A 146 11.82 -3.68 -10.22
CA LEU A 146 12.61 -2.76 -9.41
C LEU A 146 14.09 -3.17 -9.25
N GLY A 147 14.37 -4.46 -9.33
CA GLY A 147 15.72 -4.99 -9.20
C GLY A 147 16.63 -4.80 -10.42
N GLY A 148 16.18 -4.15 -11.49
CA GLY A 148 16.72 -3.85 -12.83
C GLY A 148 18.20 -4.07 -13.17
N ARG A 149 18.98 -4.59 -12.24
CA ARG A 149 20.37 -5.02 -12.34
C ARG A 149 20.61 -6.30 -11.55
N VAL A 150 19.76 -7.33 -11.71
CA VAL A 150 20.15 -8.66 -11.24
C VAL A 150 21.28 -9.17 -12.15
N SER A 151 22.45 -8.59 -11.95
CA SER A 151 23.66 -9.02 -12.63
C SER A 151 24.35 -10.18 -11.91
N SER A 152 23.80 -10.71 -10.85
CA SER A 152 24.15 -12.02 -10.26
C SER A 152 23.08 -12.37 -9.24
N PRO A 153 22.62 -13.63 -9.14
CA PRO A 153 21.95 -14.04 -7.92
C PRO A 153 22.92 -13.75 -6.77
N GLY A 154 22.49 -12.91 -5.83
CA GLY A 154 23.20 -12.77 -4.56
C GLY A 154 23.46 -14.15 -3.97
N PRO A 155 24.43 -14.32 -3.06
CA PRO A 155 24.67 -15.61 -2.44
C PRO A 155 23.32 -16.14 -1.98
N ALA A 156 22.96 -17.36 -2.40
CA ALA A 156 21.74 -18.00 -1.96
C ALA A 156 21.78 -17.96 -0.43
N LEU A 157 20.88 -17.21 0.19
CA LEU A 157 20.73 -17.32 1.62
C LEU A 157 20.47 -18.79 1.93
N PRO A 158 20.99 -19.36 3.02
CA PRO A 158 20.84 -20.77 3.33
C PRO A 158 19.39 -21.08 3.75
N PHE A 159 18.43 -20.72 2.88
CA PHE A 159 17.03 -21.02 3.06
C PHE A 159 16.74 -22.53 2.99
N GLU A 160 17.70 -23.33 2.47
CA GLU A 160 17.63 -24.77 2.52
C GLU A 160 17.53 -25.31 3.95
N ASP A 161 18.23 -24.64 4.89
CA ASP A 161 18.26 -25.05 6.28
C ASP A 161 17.15 -24.41 7.14
N LEU A 162 16.35 -23.51 6.58
CA LEU A 162 15.30 -22.82 7.34
C LEU A 162 14.23 -23.74 7.90
N GLY A 163 13.98 -24.90 7.28
CA GLY A 163 13.06 -25.90 7.79
C GLY A 163 13.61 -26.69 8.98
N ALA A 164 14.93 -26.79 9.14
CA ALA A 164 15.59 -27.58 10.18
C ALA A 164 15.92 -26.75 11.43
N LEU A 165 15.81 -25.42 11.37
CA LEU A 165 16.15 -24.56 12.51
C LEU A 165 15.02 -24.52 13.54
N PRO A 166 15.33 -24.73 14.85
CA PRO A 166 14.33 -24.55 15.89
C PRO A 166 13.82 -23.10 15.85
N ILE A 167 12.51 -22.95 15.92
CA ILE A 167 11.86 -21.63 16.01
C ILE A 167 12.34 -20.96 17.29
N GLN A 168 13.29 -20.02 17.17
CA GLN A 168 13.73 -19.22 18.29
C GLN A 168 12.80 -18.02 18.41
N LEU A 169 12.13 -17.91 19.56
CA LEU A 169 11.43 -16.70 19.95
C LEU A 169 12.49 -15.61 20.19
N ARG A 170 12.78 -14.82 19.16
CA ARG A 170 13.58 -13.62 19.31
C ARG A 170 12.68 -12.47 19.73
N ALA A 171 13.24 -11.54 20.49
CA ALA A 171 12.57 -10.30 20.83
C ALA A 171 12.06 -9.63 19.56
N VAL A 172 10.85 -9.08 19.62
CA VAL A 172 10.30 -8.27 18.51
C VAL A 172 11.32 -7.18 18.20
N ARG A 173 11.76 -7.15 16.95
CA ARG A 173 12.69 -6.13 16.50
C ARG A 173 11.99 -4.78 16.55
N GLU A 174 12.68 -3.77 17.04
CA GLU A 174 12.21 -2.40 16.95
C GLU A 174 12.26 -1.96 15.48
N LEU A 175 11.09 -1.76 14.90
CA LEU A 175 10.96 -1.23 13.54
C LEU A 175 11.35 0.25 13.54
N LYS A 176 12.17 0.64 12.57
CA LYS A 176 12.45 2.05 12.31
C LYS A 176 11.19 2.69 11.72
N ILE A 177 10.53 3.52 12.51
CA ILE A 177 9.39 4.30 12.02
C ILE A 177 9.89 5.55 11.30
N MET A 178 9.46 5.71 10.06
CA MET A 178 9.83 6.87 9.24
C MET A 178 9.05 8.10 9.70
N PRO A 179 9.70 9.28 9.82
CA PRO A 179 9.02 10.51 10.23
C PRO A 179 8.00 10.95 9.17
N PRO A 180 6.96 11.71 9.57
CA PRO A 180 6.08 12.40 8.64
C PRO A 180 6.87 13.35 7.73
N LEU A 181 6.47 13.42 6.47
CA LEU A 181 7.05 14.38 5.53
C LEU A 181 6.51 15.79 5.79
N GLU A 182 7.37 16.78 5.66
CA GLU A 182 6.99 18.20 5.67
C GLU A 182 6.46 18.65 4.30
N GLN A 183 6.87 17.97 3.25
CA GLN A 183 6.37 18.08 1.87
C GLN A 183 6.40 16.72 1.19
N PRO A 184 5.59 16.44 0.16
CA PRO A 184 5.61 15.18 -0.54
C PRO A 184 6.96 14.89 -1.19
N ALA A 185 7.39 13.64 -1.19
CA ALA A 185 8.53 13.20 -1.98
C ALA A 185 8.05 12.96 -3.43
N ARG A 186 8.24 13.95 -4.28
CA ARG A 186 7.89 13.92 -5.70
C ARG A 186 9.00 14.57 -6.52
N ASP A 187 9.40 13.92 -7.61
CA ASP A 187 10.19 14.61 -8.64
C ASP A 187 9.32 15.73 -9.26
N ASP A 188 9.93 16.86 -9.55
CA ASP A 188 9.28 18.03 -10.15
C ASP A 188 8.08 18.60 -9.34
N TYR A 189 8.07 18.40 -8.02
CA TYR A 189 7.05 18.94 -7.14
C TYR A 189 7.13 20.48 -7.06
N VAL A 190 6.03 21.14 -7.33
CA VAL A 190 5.87 22.58 -7.18
C VAL A 190 4.76 22.86 -6.18
N GLU A 191 5.10 23.45 -5.04
CA GLU A 191 4.11 23.81 -4.03
C GLU A 191 3.44 25.15 -4.35
N VAL A 192 2.16 25.25 -4.05
CA VAL A 192 1.45 26.54 -4.04
C VAL A 192 2.04 27.45 -2.99
N THR A 193 2.48 28.63 -3.40
CA THR A 193 3.12 29.60 -2.53
C THR A 193 2.32 30.87 -2.29
N GLU A 194 1.24 31.13 -3.05
CA GLU A 194 0.48 32.38 -2.98
C GLU A 194 -1.04 32.16 -2.90
N GLU A 195 -1.73 33.05 -2.14
CA GLU A 195 -3.19 33.20 -2.18
C GLU A 195 -3.61 33.67 -3.57
N GLY A 196 -4.01 32.77 -4.43
CA GLY A 196 -4.44 33.09 -5.79
C GLY A 196 -4.05 32.03 -6.82
N ASP A 197 -3.04 31.22 -6.51
CA ASP A 197 -2.69 30.03 -7.31
C ASP A 197 -3.61 28.84 -6.99
N THR A 198 -4.78 29.16 -6.58
CA THR A 198 -5.73 28.37 -5.83
C THR A 198 -6.58 27.42 -6.66
N TYR A 199 -6.12 26.94 -7.79
CA TYR A 199 -6.76 25.77 -8.42
C TYR A 199 -6.51 24.46 -7.67
N LEU A 200 -6.15 24.52 -6.40
CA LEU A 200 -5.32 23.50 -5.81
C LEU A 200 -5.95 22.95 -4.59
N THR A 201 -5.96 21.72 -4.48
CA THR A 201 -6.31 20.78 -3.44
C THR A 201 -7.41 21.19 -2.46
N ASP A 202 -7.37 22.41 -1.92
CA ASP A 202 -8.49 22.98 -1.18
C ASP A 202 -9.54 23.57 -2.14
N ASP A 203 -9.14 23.97 -3.36
CA ASP A 203 -10.02 24.56 -4.36
C ASP A 203 -10.74 23.63 -5.32
N LEU A 204 -10.48 22.36 -5.28
CA LEU A 204 -11.54 21.43 -5.59
C LEU A 204 -12.81 21.81 -4.76
N TYR A 205 -12.61 22.74 -3.80
CA TYR A 205 -13.60 23.22 -2.85
C TYR A 205 -13.71 24.75 -2.70
N VAL A 206 -12.82 25.54 -3.31
CA VAL A 206 -12.59 26.94 -2.98
C VAL A 206 -13.69 27.89 -3.44
N ASN A 207 -14.42 27.58 -4.45
CA ASN A 207 -15.55 28.44 -4.78
C ASN A 207 -16.86 28.05 -4.04
N GLY A 208 -16.78 27.23 -2.98
CA GLY A 208 -17.93 26.80 -2.22
C GLY A 208 -18.85 25.83 -2.98
N ASP A 209 -18.48 25.45 -4.19
CA ASP A 209 -19.21 24.46 -4.98
C ASP A 209 -18.46 23.12 -4.98
N GLU A 210 -18.73 22.34 -3.95
CA GLU A 210 -18.24 20.95 -3.85
C GLU A 210 -18.65 20.08 -5.06
N ASN A 211 -19.50 20.60 -5.93
CA ASN A 211 -20.08 19.91 -7.07
C ASN A 211 -19.46 20.35 -8.39
N HIS A 212 -18.55 21.33 -8.36
CA HIS A 212 -17.95 21.82 -9.58
C HIS A 212 -17.25 20.69 -10.35
N VAL A 213 -17.58 20.59 -11.63
CA VAL A 213 -16.94 19.69 -12.58
C VAL A 213 -16.36 20.56 -13.66
N PRO A 214 -15.05 20.65 -13.81
CA PRO A 214 -14.45 21.51 -14.83
C PRO A 214 -14.86 21.06 -16.23
N THR A 215 -15.26 22.02 -17.04
CA THR A 215 -15.70 21.81 -18.42
C THR A 215 -14.76 22.41 -19.44
N ASP A 216 -14.00 23.41 -19.03
CA ASP A 216 -12.94 24.02 -19.84
C ASP A 216 -11.70 23.11 -19.86
N PRO A 217 -11.05 22.89 -21.03
CA PRO A 217 -9.88 22.02 -21.12
C PRO A 217 -8.69 22.46 -20.25
N GLU A 218 -8.43 23.75 -20.10
CA GLU A 218 -7.33 24.22 -19.25
C GLU A 218 -7.66 24.01 -17.77
N GLU A 219 -8.88 24.25 -17.36
CA GLU A 219 -9.35 23.96 -16.02
C GLU A 219 -9.27 22.45 -15.73
N GLN A 220 -9.63 21.59 -16.69
CA GLN A 220 -9.51 20.14 -16.53
C GLN A 220 -8.05 19.70 -16.31
N LYS A 221 -7.06 20.33 -16.94
CA LYS A 221 -5.65 20.01 -16.72
C LYS A 221 -5.24 20.22 -15.25
N HIS A 222 -5.54 21.39 -14.72
CA HIS A 222 -5.28 21.70 -13.30
C HIS A 222 -5.98 20.72 -12.37
N PHE A 223 -7.25 20.46 -12.64
CA PHE A 223 -8.08 19.57 -11.84
C PHE A 223 -7.52 18.14 -11.77
N PHE A 224 -7.19 17.53 -12.90
CA PHE A 224 -6.66 16.16 -12.92
C PHE A 224 -5.23 16.09 -12.38
N HIS A 225 -4.45 17.15 -12.55
CA HIS A 225 -3.12 17.27 -11.95
C HIS A 225 -3.21 17.28 -10.40
N GLY A 226 -4.13 18.07 -9.85
CA GLY A 226 -4.39 18.09 -8.41
C GLY A 226 -4.96 16.78 -7.87
N LEU A 227 -5.88 16.13 -8.62
CA LEU A 227 -6.40 14.81 -8.24
C LEU A 227 -5.30 13.76 -8.21
N MET A 228 -4.41 13.71 -9.21
CA MET A 228 -3.29 12.77 -9.23
C MET A 228 -2.45 12.85 -7.95
N ASP A 229 -2.12 14.07 -7.50
CA ASP A 229 -1.37 14.26 -6.25
C ASP A 229 -2.19 13.87 -5.01
N ALA A 230 -3.48 14.20 -4.99
CA ALA A 230 -4.35 13.83 -3.88
C ALA A 230 -4.44 12.31 -3.70
N GLU A 231 -4.58 11.55 -4.78
CA GLU A 231 -4.58 10.08 -4.76
C GLU A 231 -3.24 9.52 -4.29
N LEU A 232 -2.12 10.11 -4.73
CA LEU A 232 -0.79 9.72 -4.23
C LEU A 232 -0.64 9.98 -2.73
N CYS A 233 -1.10 11.13 -2.25
CA CYS A 233 -1.09 11.43 -0.82
C CYS A 233 -1.99 10.47 -0.03
N ALA A 234 -3.13 10.06 -0.59
CA ALA A 234 -4.00 9.04 -0.01
C ALA A 234 -3.31 7.67 0.07
N ALA A 235 -2.65 7.24 -1.01
CA ALA A 235 -1.85 6.01 -1.01
C ALA A 235 -0.76 6.04 0.06
N GLU A 236 -0.04 7.14 0.18
CA GLU A 236 0.99 7.35 1.20
C GLU A 236 0.42 7.34 2.62
N LEU A 237 -0.77 7.90 2.83
CA LEU A 237 -1.47 7.84 4.12
C LEU A 237 -1.78 6.39 4.51
N MET A 238 -2.25 5.56 3.58
CA MET A 238 -2.54 4.14 3.84
C MET A 238 -1.27 3.36 4.14
N ALA A 239 -0.20 3.60 3.40
CA ALA A 239 1.12 3.01 3.67
C ALA A 239 1.62 3.41 5.07
N ARG A 240 1.52 4.68 5.43
CA ARG A 240 1.89 5.19 6.76
C ARG A 240 1.05 4.57 7.88
N ASN A 241 -0.26 4.47 7.70
CA ASN A 241 -1.14 3.84 8.68
C ASN A 241 -0.66 2.41 9.00
N SER A 242 -0.30 1.64 7.98
CA SER A 242 0.26 0.30 8.15
C SER A 242 1.65 0.29 8.79
N HIS A 243 2.54 1.21 8.38
CA HIS A 243 3.92 1.27 8.85
C HIS A 243 4.05 1.75 10.29
N GLU A 244 3.28 2.75 10.68
CA GLU A 244 3.34 3.38 12.01
C GLU A 244 2.66 2.55 13.10
N HIS A 245 1.83 1.56 12.73
CA HIS A 245 1.03 0.75 13.66
C HIS A 245 1.26 -0.76 13.48
N PRO A 246 2.50 -1.25 13.69
CA PRO A 246 2.84 -2.66 13.53
C PRO A 246 2.10 -3.58 14.51
N GLU A 247 1.53 -3.02 15.59
CA GLU A 247 0.74 -3.70 16.62
C GLU A 247 -0.67 -4.06 16.16
N MET A 248 -1.15 -3.45 15.07
CA MET A 248 -2.50 -3.73 14.55
C MET A 248 -2.61 -5.17 14.02
N PRO A 249 -3.82 -5.77 14.07
CA PRO A 249 -4.05 -7.10 13.49
C PRO A 249 -3.62 -7.18 12.03
N TRP A 250 -3.10 -8.33 11.59
CA TRP A 250 -2.60 -8.48 10.22
C TRP A 250 -3.61 -8.09 9.13
N ASP A 251 -4.88 -8.35 9.35
CA ASP A 251 -5.94 -7.97 8.41
C ASP A 251 -6.02 -6.46 8.19
N PHE A 252 -5.61 -5.63 9.18
CA PHE A 252 -5.48 -4.19 9.01
C PHE A 252 -4.44 -3.85 7.96
N HIS A 253 -3.26 -4.47 8.03
CA HIS A 253 -2.19 -4.25 7.04
C HIS A 253 -2.61 -4.68 5.63
N VAL A 254 -3.41 -5.73 5.52
CA VAL A 254 -3.98 -6.18 4.23
C VAL A 254 -4.95 -5.16 3.65
N ASP A 255 -5.85 -4.65 4.49
CA ASP A 255 -6.84 -3.64 4.07
C ASP A 255 -6.15 -2.31 3.70
N MET A 256 -5.14 -1.88 4.49
CA MET A 256 -4.34 -0.68 4.16
C MET A 256 -3.52 -0.86 2.88
N ALA A 257 -2.89 -2.02 2.69
CA ALA A 257 -2.16 -2.32 1.46
C ALA A 257 -3.08 -2.39 0.23
N ARG A 258 -4.30 -2.88 0.39
CA ARG A 258 -5.29 -2.89 -0.68
C ARG A 258 -5.71 -1.47 -1.04
N GLN A 259 -6.06 -0.64 -0.06
CA GLN A 259 -6.45 0.75 -0.30
C GLN A 259 -5.28 1.54 -0.89
N CYS A 260 -4.07 1.40 -0.35
CA CYS A 260 -2.87 1.99 -0.93
C CYS A 260 -2.70 1.68 -2.43
N TRP A 261 -2.92 0.43 -2.83
CA TRP A 261 -2.86 0.01 -4.24
C TRP A 261 -4.00 0.58 -5.09
N ASP A 262 -5.21 0.70 -4.54
CA ASP A 262 -6.32 1.35 -5.23
C ASP A 262 -6.00 2.81 -5.51
N GLU A 263 -5.50 3.57 -4.53
CA GLU A 263 -5.11 4.98 -4.69
C GLU A 263 -3.93 5.17 -5.67
N ILE A 264 -2.98 4.24 -5.70
CA ILE A 264 -1.93 4.22 -6.74
C ILE A 264 -2.54 4.08 -8.13
N ARG A 265 -3.50 3.19 -8.32
CA ARG A 265 -4.20 3.00 -9.61
C ARG A 265 -5.02 4.23 -9.99
N HIS A 266 -5.63 4.90 -9.01
CA HIS A 266 -6.32 6.16 -9.21
C HIS A 266 -5.35 7.24 -9.70
N ALA A 267 -4.18 7.39 -9.08
CA ALA A 267 -3.15 8.32 -9.53
C ALA A 267 -2.65 7.98 -10.96
N GLU A 268 -2.36 6.70 -11.25
CA GLU A 268 -1.94 6.25 -12.59
C GLU A 268 -2.98 6.54 -13.67
N VAL A 269 -4.27 6.40 -13.37
CA VAL A 269 -5.32 6.69 -14.35
C VAL A 269 -5.47 8.18 -14.59
N HIS A 270 -5.27 9.03 -13.57
CA HIS A 270 -5.24 10.48 -13.73
C HIS A 270 -4.02 10.94 -14.53
N ASP A 271 -2.84 10.40 -14.27
CA ASP A 271 -1.63 10.65 -15.08
C ASP A 271 -1.85 10.28 -16.56
N ARG A 272 -2.45 9.12 -16.81
CA ARG A 272 -2.80 8.70 -18.15
C ARG A 272 -3.81 9.65 -18.82
N LEU A 273 -4.87 10.08 -18.13
CA LEU A 273 -5.83 11.04 -18.67
C LEU A 273 -5.18 12.38 -19.01
N MET A 274 -4.33 12.89 -18.12
CA MET A 274 -3.58 14.12 -18.38
C MET A 274 -2.74 14.01 -19.63
N THR A 275 -2.00 12.92 -19.80
CA THR A 275 -1.07 12.74 -20.91
C THR A 275 -1.77 12.43 -22.25
N THR A 276 -2.84 11.61 -22.24
CA THR A 276 -3.46 11.13 -23.47
C THR A 276 -4.65 11.97 -23.95
N GLU A 277 -5.42 12.55 -23.04
CA GLU A 277 -6.66 13.28 -23.36
C GLU A 277 -6.48 14.80 -23.25
N LEU A 278 -5.67 15.26 -22.28
CA LEU A 278 -5.56 16.69 -21.98
C LEU A 278 -4.26 17.33 -22.47
N GLY A 279 -3.24 16.52 -22.78
CA GLY A 279 -1.94 17.01 -23.27
C GLY A 279 -1.15 17.80 -22.23
N CYS A 280 -1.27 17.44 -20.92
CA CYS A 280 -0.47 17.99 -19.85
C CYS A 280 0.28 16.88 -19.10
N ARG A 281 1.23 17.26 -18.26
CA ARG A 281 2.08 16.34 -17.51
C ARG A 281 2.23 16.81 -16.07
N TRP A 282 2.64 15.89 -15.21
CA TRP A 282 3.03 16.23 -13.87
C TRP A 282 4.12 17.33 -13.85
N GLY A 283 4.04 18.23 -12.85
CA GLY A 283 4.97 19.33 -12.67
C GLY A 283 4.62 20.59 -13.45
N GLU A 284 3.63 20.57 -14.34
CA GLU A 284 3.19 21.76 -15.10
C GLU A 284 2.38 22.73 -14.24
N PHE A 285 1.75 22.24 -13.17
CA PHE A 285 0.95 23.05 -12.26
C PHE A 285 1.37 22.84 -10.82
N PRO A 286 1.29 23.88 -9.97
CA PRO A 286 1.56 23.70 -8.56
C PRO A 286 0.43 22.93 -7.88
N VAL A 287 0.74 22.26 -6.75
CA VAL A 287 -0.20 21.48 -5.92
C VAL A 287 -0.05 21.84 -4.45
N GLY A 288 -1.08 21.62 -3.64
CA GLY A 288 -1.06 21.91 -2.21
C GLY A 288 -0.96 20.63 -1.36
N PHE A 289 -0.20 20.71 -0.29
CA PHE A 289 -0.01 19.57 0.63
C PHE A 289 -0.66 19.80 2.01
N GLY A 290 -1.25 20.96 2.23
CA GLY A 290 -1.71 21.39 3.57
C GLY A 290 -2.65 20.42 4.26
N TYR A 291 -3.65 19.89 3.55
CA TYR A 291 -4.59 18.91 4.07
C TYR A 291 -3.87 17.62 4.52
N PHE A 292 -3.14 16.97 3.66
CA PHE A 292 -2.45 15.71 3.98
C PHE A 292 -1.36 15.89 5.02
N LYS A 293 -0.63 17.03 5.00
CA LYS A 293 0.32 17.39 6.05
C LYS A 293 -0.33 17.41 7.43
N SER A 294 -1.56 17.92 7.51
CA SER A 294 -2.33 17.94 8.75
C SER A 294 -2.79 16.55 9.14
N VAL A 295 -3.33 15.77 8.18
CA VAL A 295 -3.82 14.40 8.42
C VAL A 295 -2.69 13.47 8.88
N TYR A 296 -1.50 13.56 8.29
CA TYR A 296 -0.35 12.71 8.64
C TYR A 296 0.11 12.90 10.10
N ARG A 297 -0.22 14.01 10.73
CA ARG A 297 0.12 14.32 12.13
C ARG A 297 -0.91 13.83 13.15
N LEU A 298 -2.05 13.36 12.70
CA LEU A 298 -3.10 12.83 13.56
C LEU A 298 -2.77 11.40 14.03
N ASP A 299 -3.38 10.99 15.14
CA ASP A 299 -3.40 9.58 15.55
C ASP A 299 -4.24 8.73 14.57
N LEU A 300 -4.06 7.41 14.61
CA LEU A 300 -4.71 6.49 13.69
C LEU A 300 -6.25 6.60 13.70
N LEU A 301 -6.86 6.70 14.86
CA LEU A 301 -8.33 6.82 14.94
C LEU A 301 -8.81 8.10 14.27
N SER A 302 -8.14 9.21 14.51
CA SER A 302 -8.45 10.50 13.90
C SER A 302 -8.25 10.48 12.37
N ARG A 303 -7.20 9.82 11.87
CA ARG A 303 -7.00 9.59 10.43
C ARG A 303 -8.15 8.79 9.82
N LEU A 304 -8.56 7.69 10.45
CA LEU A 304 -9.67 6.86 9.97
C LEU A 304 -11.02 7.60 10.01
N VAL A 305 -11.25 8.42 11.01
CA VAL A 305 -12.48 9.25 11.11
C VAL A 305 -12.50 10.34 10.04
N LEU A 306 -11.40 11.09 9.90
CA LEU A 306 -11.30 12.19 8.95
C LEU A 306 -11.24 11.69 7.52
N PHE A 307 -10.30 10.80 7.19
CA PHE A 307 -10.08 10.35 5.83
C PHE A 307 -11.15 9.33 5.40
N ASN A 308 -11.12 8.10 5.93
CA ASN A 308 -12.05 7.05 5.53
C ASN A 308 -13.52 7.35 5.87
N GLY A 309 -13.78 7.96 7.04
CA GLY A 309 -15.13 8.27 7.52
C GLY A 309 -15.75 9.51 6.88
N THR A 310 -14.95 10.47 6.41
CA THR A 310 -15.46 11.75 5.91
C THR A 310 -15.04 11.99 4.45
N SER A 311 -13.74 12.01 4.15
CA SER A 311 -13.25 12.35 2.81
C SER A 311 -13.67 11.31 1.77
N GLU A 312 -13.50 10.01 2.02
CA GLU A 312 -13.90 8.94 1.11
C GLU A 312 -15.42 8.90 0.89
N GLN A 313 -16.21 9.12 1.92
CA GLN A 313 -17.67 9.22 1.74
C GLN A 313 -18.07 10.42 0.88
N LYS A 314 -17.37 11.56 1.01
CA LYS A 314 -17.56 12.71 0.13
C LYS A 314 -17.10 12.38 -1.30
N ALA A 315 -15.97 11.68 -1.46
CA ALA A 315 -15.45 11.22 -2.74
C ALA A 315 -16.47 10.37 -3.49
N MET A 316 -17.11 9.39 -2.85
CA MET A 316 -18.17 8.58 -3.46
C MET A 316 -19.28 9.43 -4.10
N TRP A 317 -19.76 10.43 -3.37
CA TRP A 317 -20.81 11.30 -3.87
C TRP A 317 -20.31 12.17 -5.04
N ARG A 318 -19.12 12.73 -4.94
CA ARG A 318 -18.48 13.53 -5.98
C ARG A 318 -18.22 12.73 -7.25
N HIS A 319 -17.68 11.53 -7.14
CA HIS A 319 -17.47 10.65 -8.30
C HIS A 319 -18.78 10.31 -9.02
N SER A 320 -19.84 10.03 -8.27
CA SER A 320 -21.17 9.82 -8.84
C SER A 320 -21.69 11.05 -9.59
N HIS A 321 -21.47 12.25 -9.05
CA HIS A 321 -21.86 13.52 -9.67
C HIS A 321 -20.99 13.81 -10.92
N ARG A 322 -19.67 13.77 -10.79
CA ARG A 322 -18.71 13.97 -11.89
C ARG A 322 -19.01 13.06 -13.08
N ARG A 323 -19.27 11.79 -12.82
CA ARG A 323 -19.65 10.83 -13.86
C ARG A 323 -20.86 11.29 -14.66
N LYS A 324 -21.91 11.76 -14.00
CA LYS A 324 -23.14 12.23 -14.65
C LYS A 324 -22.88 13.45 -15.52
N VAL A 325 -22.23 14.46 -14.98
CA VAL A 325 -21.92 15.71 -15.69
C VAL A 325 -21.02 15.42 -16.90
N LEU A 326 -19.99 14.62 -16.76
CA LEU A 326 -19.07 14.29 -17.85
C LEU A 326 -19.73 13.48 -18.97
N VAL A 327 -20.72 12.64 -18.66
CA VAL A 327 -21.55 11.98 -19.69
C VAL A 327 -22.38 13.02 -20.46
N GLU A 328 -23.01 13.95 -19.76
CA GLU A 328 -23.81 15.04 -20.40
C GLU A 328 -22.96 15.97 -21.27
N LEU A 329 -21.69 16.17 -20.89
CA LEU A 329 -20.69 16.91 -21.66
C LEU A 329 -20.10 16.14 -22.85
N GLY A 330 -20.50 14.89 -23.07
CA GLY A 330 -19.97 14.06 -24.15
C GLY A 330 -18.55 13.55 -23.92
N GLN A 331 -18.10 13.44 -22.67
CA GLN A 331 -16.79 12.92 -22.26
C GLN A 331 -16.90 11.53 -21.58
N PRO A 332 -17.40 10.50 -22.28
CA PRO A 332 -17.69 9.20 -21.67
C PRO A 332 -16.43 8.44 -21.23
N THR A 333 -15.27 8.71 -21.81
CA THR A 333 -13.99 8.09 -21.42
C THR A 333 -13.61 8.53 -20.01
N ILE A 334 -13.64 9.84 -19.74
CA ILE A 334 -13.33 10.40 -18.43
C ILE A 334 -14.42 10.00 -17.42
N ALA A 335 -15.69 10.05 -17.80
CA ALA A 335 -16.80 9.63 -16.94
C ALA A 335 -16.65 8.18 -16.44
N ARG A 336 -16.14 7.28 -17.29
CA ARG A 336 -15.90 5.88 -16.93
C ARG A 336 -14.84 5.72 -15.85
N VAL A 337 -13.83 6.57 -15.82
CA VAL A 337 -12.82 6.57 -14.76
C VAL A 337 -13.49 6.76 -13.40
N PHE A 338 -14.31 7.81 -13.27
CA PHE A 338 -15.03 8.07 -12.00
C PHE A 338 -16.02 6.97 -11.61
N ASP A 339 -16.52 6.19 -12.56
CA ASP A 339 -17.37 5.02 -12.26
C ASP A 339 -16.58 3.89 -11.59
N TYR A 340 -15.31 3.67 -11.99
CA TYR A 340 -14.42 2.70 -11.36
C TYR A 340 -13.87 3.21 -10.02
N LEU A 341 -13.48 4.49 -9.93
CA LEU A 341 -13.08 5.08 -8.66
C LEU A 341 -14.19 4.92 -7.60
N LEU A 342 -15.43 5.26 -7.97
CA LEU A 342 -16.59 5.08 -7.08
C LEU A 342 -16.73 3.64 -6.55
N ALA A 343 -16.43 2.64 -7.38
CA ALA A 343 -16.50 1.23 -6.95
C ALA A 343 -15.39 0.89 -5.93
N ASP A 344 -14.20 1.46 -6.10
CA ASP A 344 -13.07 1.25 -5.20
C ASP A 344 -13.25 2.01 -3.86
N GLU A 345 -13.99 3.12 -3.83
CA GLU A 345 -14.27 3.87 -2.59
C GLU A 345 -15.16 3.10 -1.58
N VAL A 346 -15.98 2.16 -2.04
CA VAL A 346 -16.86 1.38 -1.14
C VAL A 346 -16.08 0.62 -0.07
N PRO A 347 -15.07 -0.20 -0.38
CA PRO A 347 -14.22 -0.83 0.63
C PRO A 347 -13.42 0.17 1.48
N HIS A 348 -13.03 1.35 0.94
CA HIS A 348 -12.30 2.37 1.69
C HIS A 348 -13.14 2.90 2.87
N VAL A 349 -14.40 3.21 2.63
CA VAL A 349 -15.34 3.61 3.69
C VAL A 349 -15.55 2.49 4.70
N HIS A 350 -15.65 1.24 4.26
CA HIS A 350 -15.77 0.09 5.15
C HIS A 350 -14.53 -0.12 6.02
N ASN A 351 -13.33 0.14 5.51
CA ASN A 351 -12.09 0.10 6.28
C ASN A 351 -12.13 1.08 7.46
N GLY A 352 -12.63 2.32 7.24
CA GLY A 352 -12.83 3.28 8.30
C GLY A 352 -13.73 2.76 9.42
N VAL A 353 -14.90 2.19 9.05
CA VAL A 353 -15.85 1.62 10.02
C VAL A 353 -15.21 0.43 10.76
N ARG A 354 -14.61 -0.52 10.04
CA ARG A 354 -14.00 -1.73 10.62
C ARG A 354 -12.92 -1.38 11.63
N TRP A 355 -11.96 -0.59 11.21
CA TRP A 355 -10.74 -0.35 12.00
C TRP A 355 -10.92 0.77 13.03
N GLY A 356 -11.72 1.79 12.71
CA GLY A 356 -12.10 2.79 13.70
C GLY A 356 -12.91 2.20 14.84
N SER A 357 -13.85 1.29 14.54
CA SER A 357 -14.58 0.54 15.57
C SER A 357 -13.65 -0.37 16.37
N HIS A 358 -12.70 -1.06 15.72
CA HIS A 358 -11.70 -1.89 16.41
C HIS A 358 -10.92 -1.10 17.46
N LEU A 359 -10.44 0.09 17.12
CA LEU A 359 -9.72 0.99 18.04
C LEU A 359 -10.60 1.50 19.19
N LEU A 360 -11.92 1.46 19.02
CA LEU A 360 -12.92 1.81 20.05
C LEU A 360 -13.49 0.57 20.76
N GLY A 361 -12.73 -0.53 20.80
CA GLY A 361 -13.15 -1.75 21.48
C GLY A 361 -14.30 -2.51 20.80
N GLY A 362 -14.49 -2.31 19.50
CA GLY A 362 -15.58 -2.91 18.70
C GLY A 362 -16.85 -2.08 18.63
N ASP A 363 -16.85 -0.85 19.15
CA ASP A 363 -18.02 0.02 19.16
C ASP A 363 -18.18 0.82 17.86
N GLU A 364 -18.93 0.26 16.90
CA GLU A 364 -19.24 0.90 15.63
C GLU A 364 -20.09 2.17 15.82
N LYS A 365 -20.97 2.20 16.82
CA LYS A 365 -21.81 3.37 17.09
C LYS A 365 -20.96 4.56 17.52
N ALA A 366 -19.99 4.33 18.42
CA ALA A 366 -19.04 5.37 18.85
C ALA A 366 -18.22 5.90 17.67
N TYR A 367 -17.76 5.03 16.76
CA TYR A 367 -17.07 5.47 15.55
C TYR A 367 -17.95 6.36 14.66
N ARG A 368 -19.19 5.94 14.38
CA ARG A 368 -20.13 6.73 13.56
C ARG A 368 -20.52 8.06 14.22
N GLU A 369 -20.55 8.12 15.55
CA GLU A 369 -20.72 9.37 16.29
C GLU A 369 -19.55 10.32 16.08
N LYS A 370 -18.31 9.85 16.21
CA LYS A 370 -17.11 10.67 15.94
C LYS A 370 -17.07 11.23 14.51
N VAL A 371 -17.43 10.43 13.51
CA VAL A 371 -17.55 10.90 12.11
C VAL A 371 -18.60 12.00 12.00
N ARG A 372 -19.73 11.86 12.70
CA ARG A 372 -20.82 12.86 12.67
C ARG A 372 -20.40 14.16 13.36
N GLU A 373 -19.76 14.07 14.52
CA GLU A 373 -19.25 15.22 15.28
C GLU A 373 -18.24 16.01 14.44
N LEU A 374 -17.31 15.30 13.80
CA LEU A 374 -16.33 15.93 12.92
C LEU A 374 -17.01 16.69 11.77
N ARG A 375 -17.98 16.07 11.11
CA ARG A 375 -18.73 16.70 10.01
C ARG A 375 -19.53 17.92 10.43
N GLN A 376 -20.00 17.97 11.67
CA GLN A 376 -20.72 19.11 12.22
C GLN A 376 -19.78 20.25 12.66
N GLY A 377 -18.54 19.92 12.99
CA GLY A 377 -17.48 20.87 13.36
C GLY A 377 -16.62 21.36 12.18
N LEU A 378 -16.87 20.88 10.97
CA LEU A 378 -16.19 21.33 9.77
C LEU A 378 -17.04 22.35 9.02
N ASP A 379 -16.42 23.36 8.47
CA ASP A 379 -17.07 24.27 7.52
C ASP A 379 -17.44 23.53 6.19
N PRO A 380 -18.13 24.18 5.25
CA PRO A 380 -18.49 23.58 3.97
C PRO A 380 -17.27 23.10 3.15
N THR A 381 -16.08 23.65 3.41
CA THR A 381 -14.83 23.27 2.75
C THR A 381 -14.12 22.11 3.44
N GLY A 382 -14.61 21.69 4.64
CA GLY A 382 -14.01 20.65 5.44
C GLY A 382 -12.92 21.13 6.40
N GLN A 383 -12.79 22.45 6.57
CA GLN A 383 -11.88 23.04 7.56
C GLN A 383 -12.55 23.14 8.94
N PRO A 384 -11.82 23.04 10.05
CA PRO A 384 -12.35 23.28 11.38
C PRO A 384 -12.92 24.70 11.49
N VAL A 385 -14.15 24.80 12.00
CA VAL A 385 -14.81 26.10 12.28
C VAL A 385 -14.16 26.77 13.46
#